data_e6cfb67765e2f3bdf0e0c47584658a0f
#
_entry.id   e6cfb67765e2f3bdf0e0c47584658a0f
#
_cell.length_a   1.000
_cell.length_b   1.000
_cell.length_c   1.000
_cell.angle_alpha   90.00
_cell.angle_beta   90.00
_cell.angle_gamma   90.00
#
_symmetry.space_group_name_H-M   'P 1'
#
loop_
_entity.id
_entity.type
_entity.pdbx_description
1 polymer ?
#
loop_
_entity_poly.entity_id
_entity_poly.type
_entity_poly.pdbx_seq_one_letter_code
_entity_poly.pdbx_strand_id
1 'polypeptide(L)'
;MNSNGEPHVDPSQDYILLLGYENATHTVLRFRRKLDTCDTAQDVPITNDTIRIIYMYHDRDPKNGAQAIGTLPDPTEAFKDSVPIFLTQRVNQVPIELDSRTRTLELRNKDVPIPQTDENLRWCTMFKLDQFVRKQHMIRYEPLIESRSNIPHLKHMVLYECQGSTPELEIMSREFGRSCMRAEKELLACNSIVAAWSRGSEGFTFPLEAGYPLDSYQARFYMMETHYTGFQSNSVDLTPRVDNSGLRLYYTTTLRKHDAGVLSVGIQPNWRHIIPPGQDRVLSEGHCIEECTQRAFPRPGINIFAVMMQTNHMGKQIRLRQVRQREELTPVAHDTNVDANYQEFRRLHTPVKALPGDRLIAECTYDSTSRKTIALGGYTSRDETCLVLSLYYPRQKELTSCHSIPSLPTVLHAVGINELAAGANPIRIASPPEIAGMTLEERLLTYDWRVNFNAFQYVIRRGAFKPLCWSARNTPIPGTDSIDAYAPNLTKIWRPMPTCSFNGAAGTPVSNGANGYNNYNGVNRFVTERDISLDWPPYEDERNNVIEGAAARSKSIRSSATGTSSSLATGLAAMSRMILFVIFINTVRLL
;
A
#
# COMPACT_ATOMS: atom_id res chain seq x y z
N MET A 1 7.25 -10.53 24.58
CA MET A 1 6.05 -10.88 25.34
C MET A 1 6.06 -12.37 25.61
N ASN A 2 5.70 -12.77 26.82
CA ASN A 2 5.43 -14.16 27.14
C ASN A 2 4.17 -14.64 26.41
N SER A 3 3.95 -15.97 26.37
CA SER A 3 2.73 -16.58 25.81
C SER A 3 1.43 -16.02 26.42
N ASN A 4 1.49 -15.46 27.63
CA ASN A 4 0.36 -14.86 28.35
C ASN A 4 0.19 -13.36 28.05
N GLY A 5 0.98 -12.78 27.16
CA GLY A 5 0.90 -11.36 26.82
C GLY A 5 1.58 -10.42 27.82
N GLU A 6 2.34 -10.95 28.78
CA GLU A 6 3.13 -10.15 29.72
C GLU A 6 4.37 -9.58 29.04
N PRO A 7 4.73 -8.30 29.31
CA PRO A 7 5.97 -7.72 28.83
C PRO A 7 7.16 -8.42 29.50
N HIS A 8 8.16 -8.76 28.68
CA HIS A 8 9.43 -9.28 29.15
C HIS A 8 10.45 -8.15 29.21
N VAL A 9 11.24 -8.11 30.30
CA VAL A 9 12.30 -7.08 30.39
C VAL A 9 13.43 -7.46 29.47
N ASP A 10 13.78 -6.49 28.64
CA ASP A 10 14.95 -6.55 27.81
C ASP A 10 16.21 -6.33 28.67
N PRO A 11 17.23 -7.22 28.60
CA PRO A 11 18.50 -7.00 29.26
C PRO A 11 19.23 -5.73 28.82
N SER A 12 19.04 -5.30 27.54
CA SER A 12 19.54 -4.03 27.00
C SER A 12 18.44 -2.98 27.04
N GLN A 13 18.60 -1.94 27.85
CA GLN A 13 17.62 -0.87 27.97
C GLN A 13 17.91 0.28 27.00
N ASP A 14 17.30 0.25 25.82
CA ASP A 14 17.54 1.19 24.73
C ASP A 14 16.63 2.42 24.75
N TYR A 15 15.65 2.47 25.65
CA TYR A 15 14.74 3.58 25.83
C TYR A 15 15.21 4.51 26.97
N ILE A 16 15.26 5.81 26.68
CA ILE A 16 15.58 6.85 27.65
C ILE A 16 14.33 7.69 27.89
N LEU A 17 13.76 7.62 29.09
CA LEU A 17 12.66 8.46 29.51
C LEU A 17 13.16 9.91 29.63
N LEU A 18 12.51 10.84 28.93
CA LEU A 18 12.82 12.27 28.94
C LEU A 18 11.87 13.05 29.84
N LEU A 19 10.61 12.65 29.89
CA LEU A 19 9.55 13.30 30.65
C LEU A 19 8.42 12.29 30.90
N GLY A 20 7.89 12.29 32.10
CA GLY A 20 6.64 11.64 32.45
C GLY A 20 5.85 12.54 33.38
N TYR A 21 4.59 12.76 33.09
CA TYR A 21 3.68 13.45 34.00
C TYR A 21 2.24 13.01 33.75
N GLU A 22 1.43 13.22 34.75
CA GLU A 22 0.01 12.95 34.71
C GLU A 22 -0.77 14.16 35.22
N ASN A 23 -1.93 14.38 34.64
CA ASN A 23 -2.90 15.35 35.10
C ASN A 23 -4.30 14.71 35.12
N ALA A 24 -5.35 15.50 35.43
CA ALA A 24 -6.72 14.98 35.55
C ALA A 24 -7.27 14.34 34.25
N THR A 25 -6.63 14.52 33.09
CA THR A 25 -7.15 14.12 31.78
C THR A 25 -6.17 13.30 30.95
N HIS A 26 -4.86 13.37 31.24
CA HIS A 26 -3.83 12.76 30.40
C HIS A 26 -2.66 12.27 31.23
N THR A 27 -2.14 11.10 30.85
CA THR A 27 -0.80 10.65 31.21
C THR A 27 0.11 10.87 30.01
N VAL A 28 1.24 11.55 30.19
CA VAL A 28 2.17 11.91 29.13
C VAL A 28 3.53 11.29 29.39
N LEU A 29 4.01 10.52 28.44
CA LEU A 29 5.36 9.93 28.43
C LEU A 29 6.12 10.45 27.23
N ARG A 30 7.30 11.02 27.44
CA ARG A 30 8.24 11.41 26.39
C ARG A 30 9.53 10.63 26.57
N PHE A 31 9.89 9.89 25.55
CA PHE A 31 11.11 9.08 25.56
C PHE A 31 11.84 9.21 24.22
N ARG A 32 13.09 8.76 24.20
CA ARG A 32 13.90 8.64 22.99
C ARG A 32 14.51 7.25 22.92
N ARG A 33 14.76 6.81 21.70
CA ARG A 33 15.46 5.57 21.36
C ARG A 33 16.22 5.76 20.04
N LYS A 34 17.29 5.00 19.82
CA LYS A 34 17.92 4.90 18.49
C LYS A 34 16.95 4.24 17.52
N LEU A 35 16.97 4.66 16.24
CA LEU A 35 16.15 4.02 15.20
C LEU A 35 16.53 2.54 15.02
N ASP A 36 17.83 2.25 15.07
CA ASP A 36 18.37 0.89 15.09
C ASP A 36 19.32 0.77 16.30
N THR A 37 18.99 -0.14 17.21
CA THR A 37 19.76 -0.40 18.43
C THR A 37 20.85 -1.43 18.18
N CYS A 38 20.78 -2.14 17.06
CA CYS A 38 21.61 -3.31 16.72
C CYS A 38 21.36 -4.54 17.59
N ASP A 39 20.37 -4.50 18.46
CA ASP A 39 19.86 -5.69 19.14
C ASP A 39 18.82 -6.37 18.25
N THR A 40 19.29 -7.30 17.40
CA THR A 40 18.42 -8.01 16.48
C THR A 40 17.56 -9.10 17.14
N ALA A 41 17.85 -9.43 18.40
CA ALA A 41 17.14 -10.48 19.12
C ALA A 41 15.87 -9.96 19.81
N GLN A 42 15.90 -8.76 20.34
CA GLN A 42 14.83 -8.23 21.18
C GLN A 42 14.22 -6.92 20.63
N ASP A 43 14.99 -6.15 19.88
CA ASP A 43 14.57 -4.88 19.35
C ASP A 43 14.12 -4.96 17.88
N VAL A 44 13.02 -4.31 17.58
CA VAL A 44 12.58 -4.06 16.19
C VAL A 44 13.18 -2.74 15.73
N PRO A 45 13.97 -2.72 14.64
CA PRO A 45 14.49 -1.48 14.09
C PRO A 45 13.34 -0.60 13.55
N ILE A 46 13.43 0.71 13.82
CA ILE A 46 12.50 1.71 13.29
C ILE A 46 13.00 2.13 11.92
N THR A 47 12.33 1.66 10.90
CA THR A 47 12.65 1.91 9.48
C THR A 47 11.59 2.81 8.83
N ASN A 48 11.67 2.98 7.52
CA ASN A 48 10.64 3.67 6.73
C ASN A 48 9.41 2.78 6.46
N ASP A 49 9.21 1.73 7.25
CA ASP A 49 8.06 0.84 7.15
C ASP A 49 6.92 1.30 8.08
N THR A 50 5.72 0.81 7.81
CA THR A 50 4.62 0.89 8.77
C THR A 50 4.97 0.09 10.01
N ILE A 51 4.84 0.71 11.16
CA ILE A 51 5.06 0.11 12.46
C ILE A 51 3.73 0.06 13.19
N ARG A 52 3.43 -1.06 13.83
CA ARG A 52 2.25 -1.18 14.67
C ARG A 52 2.67 -0.98 16.11
N ILE A 53 2.23 0.14 16.71
CA ILE A 53 2.38 0.40 18.13
C ILE A 53 1.26 -0.31 18.86
N ILE A 54 1.62 -1.16 19.80
CA ILE A 54 0.69 -1.74 20.77
C ILE A 54 0.79 -0.93 22.04
N TYR A 55 -0.34 -0.51 22.55
CA TYR A 55 -0.43 0.16 23.83
C TYR A 55 -1.42 -0.55 24.74
N MET A 56 -1.15 -0.42 26.02
CA MET A 56 -1.96 -1.01 27.06
C MET A 56 -2.09 0.00 28.20
N TYR A 57 -3.28 0.15 28.74
CA TYR A 57 -3.51 0.98 29.91
C TYR A 57 -4.47 0.30 30.89
N HIS A 58 -4.35 0.68 32.15
CA HIS A 58 -5.15 0.19 33.25
C HIS A 58 -5.61 1.37 34.11
N ASP A 59 -6.78 1.26 34.74
CA ASP A 59 -7.37 2.30 35.60
C ASP A 59 -6.80 2.30 37.02
N ARG A 60 -5.93 1.35 37.37
CA ARG A 60 -5.25 1.24 38.66
C ARG A 60 -3.75 1.42 38.51
N ASP A 61 -3.15 2.15 39.43
CA ASP A 61 -1.71 2.33 39.50
C ASP A 61 -0.97 1.01 39.81
N PRO A 62 0.28 0.86 39.35
CA PRO A 62 1.16 -0.23 39.80
C PRO A 62 1.33 -0.17 41.32
N LYS A 63 1.18 -1.33 41.98
CA LYS A 63 1.44 -1.42 43.40
C LYS A 63 2.93 -1.24 43.67
N ASN A 64 3.28 -0.42 44.68
CA ASN A 64 4.66 -0.23 45.18
C ASN A 64 5.64 0.55 44.28
N GLY A 65 5.16 1.46 43.44
CA GLY A 65 6.02 2.34 42.61
C GLY A 65 6.76 1.59 41.52
N ALA A 66 7.28 2.35 40.56
CA ALA A 66 7.77 1.90 39.29
C ALA A 66 9.06 1.05 39.28
N GLN A 67 9.50 0.52 40.42
CA GLN A 67 10.79 -0.22 40.51
C GLN A 67 10.68 -1.73 40.38
N ALA A 68 9.48 -2.29 40.38
CA ALA A 68 9.32 -3.75 40.31
C ALA A 68 8.45 -4.12 39.12
N ILE A 69 9.09 -4.53 38.06
CA ILE A 69 8.48 -5.29 36.97
C ILE A 69 7.93 -6.59 37.59
N GLY A 70 6.71 -6.73 37.74
CA GLY A 70 6.06 -7.87 38.45
C GLY A 70 4.96 -7.39 39.39
N THR A 71 4.87 -6.08 39.60
CA THR A 71 3.76 -5.44 40.34
C THR A 71 2.78 -4.70 39.44
N LEU A 72 2.96 -4.82 38.12
CA LEU A 72 2.01 -4.27 37.14
C LEU A 72 0.65 -4.95 37.30
N PRO A 73 -0.46 -4.22 37.11
CA PRO A 73 -1.79 -4.80 37.05
C PRO A 73 -1.84 -5.95 36.06
N ASP A 74 -2.73 -6.92 36.31
CA ASP A 74 -2.89 -8.08 35.43
C ASP A 74 -3.17 -7.61 33.98
N PRO A 75 -2.34 -8.01 32.99
CA PRO A 75 -2.54 -7.65 31.60
C PRO A 75 -3.90 -8.09 31.02
N THR A 76 -4.55 -9.07 31.63
CA THR A 76 -5.88 -9.54 31.22
C THR A 76 -6.99 -8.55 31.56
N GLU A 77 -6.80 -7.73 32.59
CA GLU A 77 -7.73 -6.69 33.01
C GLU A 77 -7.46 -5.33 32.33
N ALA A 78 -6.34 -5.20 31.62
CA ALA A 78 -5.94 -3.96 30.96
C ALA A 78 -6.65 -3.79 29.61
N PHE A 79 -6.98 -2.54 29.28
CA PHE A 79 -7.37 -2.20 27.91
C PHE A 79 -6.13 -2.30 27.00
N LYS A 80 -6.28 -2.99 25.87
CA LYS A 80 -5.24 -3.18 24.88
C LYS A 80 -5.74 -2.76 23.52
N ASP A 81 -4.93 -2.00 22.79
CA ASP A 81 -5.22 -1.66 21.40
C ASP A 81 -3.90 -1.49 20.63
N SER A 82 -3.99 -1.35 19.33
CA SER A 82 -2.84 -1.14 18.48
C SER A 82 -3.14 -0.14 17.38
N VAL A 83 -2.17 0.69 17.05
CA VAL A 83 -2.27 1.68 15.99
C VAL A 83 -1.12 1.53 15.00
N PRO A 84 -1.42 1.41 13.70
CA PRO A 84 -0.39 1.51 12.68
C PRO A 84 0.07 2.96 12.55
N ILE A 85 1.38 3.17 12.45
CA ILE A 85 1.99 4.50 12.35
C ILE A 85 3.26 4.45 11.50
N PHE A 86 3.61 5.59 10.92
CA PHE A 86 4.84 5.81 10.18
C PHE A 86 5.78 6.72 11.02
N LEU A 87 6.66 6.11 11.83
CA LEU A 87 7.45 6.83 12.84
C LEU A 87 8.56 7.71 12.27
N THR A 88 9.08 7.42 11.08
CA THR A 88 10.16 8.21 10.47
C THR A 88 9.65 9.46 9.76
N GLN A 89 8.34 9.65 9.68
CA GLN A 89 7.78 10.89 9.15
C GLN A 89 8.15 12.04 10.09
N ARG A 90 8.84 13.04 9.57
CA ARG A 90 9.14 14.24 10.34
C ARG A 90 7.84 14.97 10.67
N VAL A 91 7.47 14.95 11.93
CA VAL A 91 6.32 15.69 12.49
C VAL A 91 6.53 17.22 12.37
N ASN A 92 7.75 17.67 12.16
CA ASN A 92 8.08 19.07 11.84
C ASN A 92 7.62 19.40 10.39
N GLN A 93 6.33 19.24 10.16
CA GLN A 93 5.69 20.05 9.17
C GLN A 93 5.91 21.48 9.65
N VAL A 94 6.68 22.25 8.89
CA VAL A 94 6.75 23.69 9.08
C VAL A 94 5.31 24.13 9.30
N PRO A 95 4.97 24.73 10.47
CA PRO A 95 3.63 25.27 10.65
C PRO A 95 3.40 26.10 9.40
N ILE A 96 2.36 25.76 8.64
CA ILE A 96 1.96 26.70 7.61
C ILE A 96 1.54 27.90 8.43
N GLU A 97 2.40 28.92 8.47
CA GLU A 97 1.92 30.23 8.86
C GLU A 97 0.75 30.49 7.92
N LEU A 98 -0.45 30.37 8.45
CA LEU A 98 -1.66 30.64 7.71
C LEU A 98 -1.59 32.12 7.38
N ASP A 99 -0.91 32.44 6.28
CA ASP A 99 -0.88 33.79 5.70
C ASP A 99 -2.33 34.23 5.54
N SER A 100 -2.58 35.50 5.73
CA SER A 100 -3.90 36.14 5.51
C SER A 100 -4.53 35.85 4.15
N ARG A 101 -3.74 35.32 3.20
CA ARG A 101 -4.15 34.87 1.87
C ARG A 101 -4.56 33.40 1.79
N THR A 102 -4.36 32.63 2.85
CA THR A 102 -4.81 31.23 2.91
C THR A 102 -6.28 31.19 3.26
N ARG A 103 -7.02 30.42 2.47
CA ARG A 103 -8.46 30.18 2.65
C ARG A 103 -8.72 28.71 2.82
N THR A 104 -9.89 28.39 3.33
CA THR A 104 -10.35 27.02 3.54
C THR A 104 -11.59 26.73 2.72
N LEU A 105 -11.71 25.46 2.29
CA LEU A 105 -12.89 24.90 1.66
C LEU A 105 -13.20 23.57 2.32
N GLU A 106 -14.41 23.37 2.77
CA GLU A 106 -14.87 22.12 3.35
C GLU A 106 -15.69 21.34 2.33
N LEU A 107 -15.30 20.10 2.10
CA LEU A 107 -16.01 19.13 1.29
C LEU A 107 -16.53 18.06 2.25
N ARG A 108 -17.84 18.05 2.50
CA ARG A 108 -18.47 17.17 3.48
C ARG A 108 -19.50 16.26 2.84
N ASN A 109 -19.59 15.06 3.34
CA ASN A 109 -20.75 14.22 3.15
C ASN A 109 -21.98 14.87 3.82
N LYS A 110 -23.15 14.40 3.46
CA LYS A 110 -24.40 14.88 4.07
C LYS A 110 -25.30 13.69 4.41
N ASP A 111 -25.55 13.52 5.71
CA ASP A 111 -26.49 12.57 6.30
C ASP A 111 -26.31 11.12 5.77
N VAL A 112 -25.04 10.67 5.63
CA VAL A 112 -24.74 9.33 5.13
C VAL A 112 -25.14 8.28 6.16
N PRO A 113 -26.04 7.33 5.82
CA PRO A 113 -26.42 6.28 6.75
C PRO A 113 -25.25 5.30 6.95
N ILE A 114 -24.77 5.17 8.19
CA ILE A 114 -23.73 4.21 8.54
C ILE A 114 -24.34 2.80 8.60
N PRO A 115 -23.76 1.79 7.94
CA PRO A 115 -24.26 0.42 8.02
C PRO A 115 -24.27 -0.10 9.45
N GLN A 116 -25.38 -0.71 9.86
CA GLN A 116 -25.54 -1.32 11.20
C GLN A 116 -25.18 -2.82 11.20
N THR A 117 -25.05 -3.41 10.04
CA THR A 117 -24.63 -4.80 9.82
C THR A 117 -23.15 -4.84 9.47
N ASP A 118 -22.54 -6.04 9.48
CA ASP A 118 -21.13 -6.22 9.05
C ASP A 118 -20.98 -6.07 7.52
N GLU A 119 -21.56 -4.98 7.00
CA GLU A 119 -21.50 -4.60 5.61
C GLU A 119 -20.57 -3.40 5.41
N ASN A 120 -19.96 -3.34 4.23
CA ASN A 120 -19.17 -2.20 3.80
C ASN A 120 -20.02 -1.30 2.92
N LEU A 121 -19.98 0.00 3.16
CA LEU A 121 -20.59 1.01 2.30
C LEU A 121 -19.52 1.88 1.67
N ARG A 122 -19.56 2.00 0.34
CA ARG A 122 -18.80 3.02 -0.39
C ARG A 122 -19.80 4.11 -0.82
N TRP A 123 -19.54 5.32 -0.37
CA TRP A 123 -20.39 6.48 -0.63
C TRP A 123 -19.64 7.50 -1.45
N CYS A 124 -20.23 7.94 -2.56
CA CYS A 124 -19.65 8.94 -3.45
C CYS A 124 -20.47 10.23 -3.42
N THR A 125 -19.80 11.32 -3.09
CA THR A 125 -20.36 12.67 -3.09
C THR A 125 -19.65 13.53 -4.14
N MET A 126 -20.41 14.14 -5.04
CA MET A 126 -19.87 14.99 -6.10
C MET A 126 -19.93 16.47 -5.70
N PHE A 127 -18.81 17.16 -5.88
CA PHE A 127 -18.67 18.59 -5.62
C PHE A 127 -18.40 19.34 -6.91
N LYS A 128 -19.08 20.45 -7.12
CA LYS A 128 -18.83 21.39 -8.22
C LYS A 128 -18.10 22.61 -7.67
N LEU A 129 -16.89 22.85 -8.13
CA LEU A 129 -16.01 23.90 -7.62
C LEU A 129 -15.86 25.05 -8.63
N ASP A 130 -16.96 25.79 -8.88
CA ASP A 130 -17.00 26.90 -9.82
C ASP A 130 -16.25 28.16 -9.33
N GLN A 131 -15.96 28.26 -8.03
CA GLN A 131 -15.30 29.42 -7.43
C GLN A 131 -13.83 29.59 -7.84
N PHE A 132 -13.19 28.55 -8.37
CA PHE A 132 -11.79 28.60 -8.81
C PHE A 132 -11.63 29.09 -10.27
N VAL A 133 -12.25 30.24 -10.58
CA VAL A 133 -12.13 30.89 -11.91
C VAL A 133 -10.68 31.28 -12.21
N ARG A 134 -9.89 31.58 -11.19
CA ARG A 134 -8.44 31.79 -11.31
C ARG A 134 -7.73 30.66 -10.57
N LYS A 135 -6.69 30.11 -11.19
CA LYS A 135 -5.87 29.06 -10.60
C LYS A 135 -5.42 29.47 -9.20
N GLN A 136 -5.59 28.56 -8.25
CA GLN A 136 -5.11 28.64 -6.88
C GLN A 136 -4.40 27.34 -6.54
N HIS A 137 -3.58 27.33 -5.51
CA HIS A 137 -2.93 26.10 -5.08
C HIS A 137 -3.50 25.60 -3.75
N MET A 138 -3.99 24.35 -3.73
CA MET A 138 -4.16 23.62 -2.49
C MET A 138 -2.78 23.32 -1.92
N ILE A 139 -2.59 23.70 -0.65
CA ILE A 139 -1.30 23.61 0.05
C ILE A 139 -1.33 22.62 1.21
N ARG A 140 -2.53 22.26 1.68
CA ARG A 140 -2.77 21.29 2.74
C ARG A 140 -4.21 20.76 2.65
N TYR A 141 -4.43 19.55 3.13
CA TYR A 141 -5.75 19.05 3.48
C TYR A 141 -5.71 18.31 4.81
N GLU A 142 -6.85 18.25 5.50
CA GLU A 142 -7.03 17.54 6.76
C GLU A 142 -8.43 16.91 6.83
N PRO A 143 -8.62 15.85 7.64
CA PRO A 143 -9.94 15.27 7.85
C PRO A 143 -10.83 16.20 8.66
N LEU A 144 -12.11 16.21 8.33
CA LEU A 144 -13.19 16.78 9.13
C LEU A 144 -14.04 15.63 9.66
N ILE A 145 -13.79 15.22 10.87
CA ILE A 145 -14.55 14.15 11.50
C ILE A 145 -15.68 14.78 12.33
N GLU A 146 -16.92 14.47 12.00
CA GLU A 146 -18.09 15.04 12.65
C GLU A 146 -18.19 14.60 14.12
N SER A 147 -18.08 13.29 14.35
CA SER A 147 -18.15 12.73 15.69
C SER A 147 -17.08 11.66 15.90
N ARG A 148 -16.47 11.69 17.10
CA ARG A 148 -15.53 10.64 17.50
C ARG A 148 -16.17 9.26 17.52
N SER A 149 -17.48 9.15 17.76
CA SER A 149 -18.21 7.89 17.72
C SER A 149 -18.30 7.29 16.31
N ASN A 150 -18.13 8.10 15.24
CA ASN A 150 -18.14 7.63 13.86
C ASN A 150 -16.76 7.13 13.39
N ILE A 151 -15.68 7.51 14.08
CA ILE A 151 -14.31 7.10 13.70
C ILE A 151 -14.16 5.58 13.50
N PRO A 152 -14.71 4.71 14.36
CA PRO A 152 -14.57 3.26 14.17
C PRO A 152 -15.20 2.75 12.85
N HIS A 153 -16.23 3.45 12.37
CA HIS A 153 -16.95 3.09 11.15
C HIS A 153 -16.30 3.67 9.89
N LEU A 154 -15.57 4.78 10.02
CA LEU A 154 -14.93 5.48 8.91
C LEU A 154 -13.54 4.89 8.62
N LYS A 155 -13.37 4.25 7.47
CA LYS A 155 -12.09 3.65 7.07
C LYS A 155 -11.17 4.64 6.37
N HIS A 156 -11.64 5.19 5.25
CA HIS A 156 -10.86 6.15 4.45
C HIS A 156 -11.78 7.08 3.66
N MET A 157 -11.24 8.21 3.26
CA MET A 157 -11.81 9.16 2.33
C MET A 157 -10.81 9.45 1.22
N VAL A 158 -11.23 9.40 -0.02
CA VAL A 158 -10.40 9.70 -1.19
C VAL A 158 -11.09 10.73 -2.05
N LEU A 159 -10.40 11.84 -2.33
CA LEU A 159 -10.88 12.89 -3.22
C LEU A 159 -10.28 12.70 -4.61
N TYR A 160 -11.12 12.64 -5.61
CA TYR A 160 -10.75 12.51 -7.02
C TYR A 160 -11.06 13.79 -7.78
N GLU A 161 -10.19 14.15 -8.71
CA GLU A 161 -10.46 15.13 -9.77
C GLU A 161 -11.15 14.41 -10.92
N CYS A 162 -12.28 14.95 -11.39
CA CYS A 162 -13.04 14.42 -12.52
C CYS A 162 -12.73 15.20 -13.79
N GLN A 163 -12.54 14.48 -14.88
CA GLN A 163 -12.24 15.07 -16.19
C GLN A 163 -13.52 15.38 -16.97
N GLY A 164 -13.53 16.53 -17.61
CA GLY A 164 -14.66 16.98 -18.42
C GLY A 164 -15.79 17.61 -17.61
N SER A 165 -16.87 17.93 -18.32
CA SER A 165 -18.10 18.49 -17.77
C SER A 165 -19.27 17.89 -18.52
N THR A 166 -19.74 16.74 -18.05
CA THR A 166 -20.88 16.05 -18.64
C THR A 166 -22.17 16.40 -17.87
N PRO A 167 -23.36 16.28 -18.52
CA PRO A 167 -24.63 16.49 -17.84
C PRO A 167 -24.81 15.60 -16.60
N GLU A 168 -24.27 14.39 -16.62
CA GLU A 168 -24.35 13.41 -15.54
C GLU A 168 -23.59 13.91 -14.30
N LEU A 169 -22.38 14.44 -14.47
CA LEU A 169 -21.59 15.03 -13.37
C LEU A 169 -22.31 16.27 -12.77
N GLU A 170 -22.97 17.06 -13.62
CA GLU A 170 -23.77 18.21 -13.18
C GLU A 170 -24.97 17.76 -12.34
N ILE A 171 -25.67 16.69 -12.75
CA ILE A 171 -26.79 16.12 -11.98
C ILE A 171 -26.28 15.57 -10.64
N MET A 172 -25.23 14.77 -10.66
CA MET A 172 -24.64 14.18 -9.44
C MET A 172 -24.18 15.25 -8.43
N SER A 173 -23.72 16.41 -8.91
CA SER A 173 -23.27 17.50 -8.02
C SER A 173 -24.40 18.20 -7.27
N ARG A 174 -25.66 17.95 -7.65
CA ARG A 174 -26.85 18.45 -6.96
C ARG A 174 -27.46 17.44 -5.98
N GLU A 175 -26.98 16.21 -6.02
CA GLU A 175 -27.38 15.15 -5.11
C GLU A 175 -26.57 15.21 -3.81
N PHE A 176 -27.10 14.64 -2.73
CA PHE A 176 -26.38 14.51 -1.45
C PHE A 176 -25.34 13.40 -1.42
N GLY A 177 -25.13 12.73 -2.56
CA GLY A 177 -24.31 11.57 -2.73
C GLY A 177 -25.12 10.29 -2.85
N ARG A 178 -24.44 9.21 -3.19
CA ARG A 178 -25.06 7.88 -3.39
C ARG A 178 -24.07 6.76 -3.13
N SER A 179 -24.60 5.55 -2.93
CA SER A 179 -23.76 4.34 -2.87
C SER A 179 -23.09 4.09 -4.23
N CYS A 180 -21.78 3.92 -4.23
CA CYS A 180 -20.97 3.66 -5.44
C CYS A 180 -20.24 2.31 -5.39
N MET A 181 -20.90 1.30 -4.83
CA MET A 181 -20.36 -0.07 -4.76
C MET A 181 -20.19 -0.72 -6.14
N ARG A 182 -20.89 -0.22 -7.14
CA ARG A 182 -20.76 -0.66 -8.53
C ARG A 182 -20.02 0.41 -9.34
N ALA A 183 -19.11 -0.04 -10.21
CA ALA A 183 -18.42 0.85 -11.14
C ALA A 183 -19.44 1.40 -12.15
N GLU A 184 -19.87 2.62 -11.94
CA GLU A 184 -20.71 3.35 -12.89
C GLU A 184 -19.81 4.04 -13.92
N LYS A 185 -20.26 4.08 -15.18
CA LYS A 185 -19.47 4.69 -16.28
C LYS A 185 -19.13 6.15 -16.01
N GLU A 186 -20.05 6.86 -15.36
CA GLU A 186 -19.92 8.27 -15.03
C GLU A 186 -18.77 8.51 -14.04
N LEU A 187 -18.56 7.56 -13.12
CA LEU A 187 -17.48 7.65 -12.12
C LEU A 187 -16.10 7.38 -12.73
N LEU A 188 -16.03 6.75 -13.91
CA LEU A 188 -14.76 6.51 -14.60
C LEU A 188 -14.07 7.82 -15.03
N ALA A 189 -14.82 8.92 -15.14
CA ALA A 189 -14.24 10.23 -15.37
C ALA A 189 -13.45 10.77 -14.17
N CYS A 190 -13.68 10.24 -12.97
CA CYS A 190 -13.06 10.66 -11.71
C CYS A 190 -11.91 9.73 -11.33
N ASN A 191 -10.81 9.80 -12.04
CA ASN A 191 -9.72 8.83 -11.95
C ASN A 191 -8.39 9.38 -11.38
N SER A 192 -8.29 10.69 -11.16
CA SER A 192 -7.08 11.31 -10.62
C SER A 192 -7.24 11.60 -9.13
N ILE A 193 -6.52 10.87 -8.27
CA ILE A 193 -6.54 11.11 -6.83
C ILE A 193 -5.85 12.44 -6.52
N VAL A 194 -6.49 13.25 -5.70
CA VAL A 194 -6.03 14.58 -5.26
C VAL A 194 -5.62 14.58 -3.80
N ALA A 195 -6.44 13.94 -2.97
CA ALA A 195 -6.24 13.82 -1.53
C ALA A 195 -6.73 12.46 -1.06
N ALA A 196 -6.07 11.90 -0.07
CA ALA A 196 -6.49 10.67 0.57
C ALA A 196 -6.26 10.75 2.07
N TRP A 197 -7.22 10.25 2.82
CA TRP A 197 -7.16 10.13 4.26
C TRP A 197 -7.57 8.73 4.68
N SER A 198 -6.89 8.19 5.68
CA SER A 198 -7.29 6.97 6.38
C SER A 198 -7.26 7.20 7.88
N ARG A 199 -7.91 6.32 8.63
CA ARG A 199 -7.95 6.40 10.09
C ARG A 199 -6.53 6.45 10.67
N GLY A 200 -6.28 7.44 11.55
CA GLY A 200 -4.97 7.70 12.14
C GLY A 200 -4.14 8.76 11.41
N SER A 201 -4.51 9.12 10.17
CA SER A 201 -3.83 10.18 9.41
C SER A 201 -4.29 11.57 9.85
N GLU A 202 -3.35 12.52 9.90
CA GLU A 202 -3.63 13.95 10.17
C GLU A 202 -3.89 14.76 8.88
N GLY A 203 -3.87 14.10 7.71
CA GLY A 203 -3.91 14.74 6.42
C GLY A 203 -2.51 14.94 5.81
N PHE A 204 -2.40 15.86 4.85
CA PHE A 204 -1.14 16.06 4.13
C PHE A 204 -0.87 17.55 3.84
N THR A 205 0.39 17.96 4.03
CA THR A 205 0.87 19.31 3.68
C THR A 205 1.86 19.23 2.53
N PHE A 206 1.59 19.97 1.46
CA PHE A 206 2.47 20.04 0.28
C PHE A 206 3.78 20.78 0.59
N PRO A 207 4.90 20.47 -0.09
CA PRO A 207 6.16 21.20 0.08
C PRO A 207 6.03 22.64 -0.41
N LEU A 208 6.87 23.55 0.09
CA LEU A 208 6.81 24.99 -0.25
C LEU A 208 6.96 25.26 -1.76
N GLU A 209 7.64 24.37 -2.47
CA GLU A 209 7.90 24.49 -3.90
C GLU A 209 6.71 24.15 -4.77
N ALA A 210 5.73 23.37 -4.26
CA ALA A 210 4.63 22.86 -5.06
C ALA A 210 3.29 22.93 -4.33
N GLY A 211 2.20 23.12 -5.10
CA GLY A 211 0.83 23.01 -4.63
C GLY A 211 -0.05 22.34 -5.68
N TYR A 212 -1.12 21.69 -5.25
CA TYR A 212 -2.05 21.07 -6.18
C TYR A 212 -2.93 22.16 -6.83
N PRO A 213 -2.98 22.27 -8.16
CA PRO A 213 -3.72 23.34 -8.82
C PRO A 213 -5.24 23.10 -8.71
N LEU A 214 -5.95 24.08 -8.20
CA LEU A 214 -7.41 24.18 -8.22
C LEU A 214 -7.78 25.24 -9.28
N ASP A 215 -8.41 24.78 -10.36
CA ASP A 215 -8.72 25.60 -11.52
C ASP A 215 -9.97 25.05 -12.22
N SER A 216 -11.09 25.77 -12.16
CA SER A 216 -12.37 25.30 -12.69
C SER A 216 -12.41 25.20 -14.23
N TYR A 217 -11.44 25.78 -14.95
CA TYR A 217 -11.29 25.56 -16.39
C TYR A 217 -10.62 24.22 -16.71
N GLN A 218 -9.87 23.65 -15.78
CA GLN A 218 -9.18 22.38 -15.95
C GLN A 218 -9.97 21.22 -15.36
N ALA A 219 -10.51 21.41 -14.14
CA ALA A 219 -11.35 20.44 -13.46
C ALA A 219 -12.38 21.18 -12.61
N ARG A 220 -13.63 21.01 -12.98
CA ARG A 220 -14.77 21.65 -12.31
C ARG A 220 -15.40 20.75 -11.25
N PHE A 221 -15.35 19.43 -11.46
CA PHE A 221 -15.98 18.44 -10.61
C PHE A 221 -14.94 17.63 -9.85
N TYR A 222 -15.25 17.39 -8.58
CA TYR A 222 -14.47 16.57 -7.67
C TYR A 222 -15.38 15.58 -6.98
N MET A 223 -14.97 14.33 -6.89
CA MET A 223 -15.72 13.27 -6.23
C MET A 223 -14.99 12.83 -4.99
N MET A 224 -15.67 12.83 -3.85
CA MET A 224 -15.16 12.23 -2.62
C MET A 224 -15.81 10.87 -2.43
N GLU A 225 -14.98 9.83 -2.43
CA GLU A 225 -15.35 8.47 -2.06
C GLU A 225 -15.05 8.27 -0.58
N THR A 226 -16.06 7.89 0.19
CA THR A 226 -15.93 7.58 1.62
C THR A 226 -16.28 6.12 1.85
N HIS A 227 -15.41 5.40 2.52
CA HIS A 227 -15.60 3.99 2.83
C HIS A 227 -15.96 3.82 4.30
N TYR A 228 -17.14 3.26 4.55
CA TYR A 228 -17.65 2.92 5.87
C TYR A 228 -17.67 1.42 6.08
N THR A 229 -17.43 1.00 7.34
CA THR A 229 -17.61 -0.38 7.80
C THR A 229 -18.67 -0.38 8.87
N GLY A 230 -19.67 -1.22 8.70
CA GLY A 230 -20.63 -1.53 9.76
C GLY A 230 -20.03 -2.47 10.79
N PHE A 231 -20.54 -2.40 12.01
CA PHE A 231 -20.28 -3.38 13.06
C PHE A 231 -21.62 -3.88 13.58
N GLN A 232 -21.72 -5.19 13.81
CA GLN A 232 -22.82 -5.69 14.61
C GLN A 232 -22.66 -5.15 16.02
N SER A 233 -23.54 -4.23 16.39
CA SER A 233 -23.63 -3.81 17.78
C SER A 233 -24.39 -4.86 18.56
N ASN A 234 -23.75 -5.43 19.58
CA ASN A 234 -24.45 -6.27 20.57
C ASN A 234 -25.37 -5.45 21.49
N SER A 235 -25.42 -4.13 21.31
CA SER A 235 -26.31 -3.24 22.05
C SER A 235 -27.63 -3.05 21.31
N VAL A 236 -28.71 -2.98 22.06
CA VAL A 236 -30.11 -2.78 21.62
C VAL A 236 -30.34 -1.38 21.01
N ASP A 237 -29.31 -0.58 20.82
CA ASP A 237 -29.40 0.77 20.27
C ASP A 237 -29.56 0.72 18.75
N LEU A 238 -30.82 0.69 18.31
CA LEU A 238 -31.24 0.68 16.91
C LEU A 238 -31.33 2.10 16.32
N THR A 239 -30.80 3.12 16.97
CA THR A 239 -30.84 4.48 16.41
C THR A 239 -29.99 4.56 15.14
N PRO A 240 -30.57 4.99 14.01
CA PRO A 240 -29.82 5.18 12.78
C PRO A 240 -28.70 6.18 13.01
N ARG A 241 -27.46 5.79 12.74
CA ARG A 241 -26.29 6.70 12.78
C ARG A 241 -26.09 7.29 11.42
N VAL A 242 -25.83 8.58 11.39
CA VAL A 242 -25.48 9.33 10.17
C VAL A 242 -24.10 9.94 10.32
N ASP A 243 -23.44 10.21 9.19
CA ASP A 243 -22.13 10.84 9.15
C ASP A 243 -22.09 11.99 8.14
N ASN A 244 -21.48 13.11 8.58
CA ASN A 244 -21.23 14.31 7.78
C ASN A 244 -19.72 14.62 7.71
N SER A 245 -18.88 13.62 7.89
CA SER A 245 -17.43 13.77 7.81
C SER A 245 -16.98 14.11 6.40
N GLY A 246 -15.78 14.67 6.28
CA GLY A 246 -15.25 15.09 4.98
C GLY A 246 -13.79 15.54 5.06
N LEU A 247 -13.39 16.37 4.13
CA LEU A 247 -12.04 16.93 4.02
C LEU A 247 -12.10 18.46 4.04
N ARG A 248 -11.18 19.08 4.77
CA ARG A 248 -10.89 20.53 4.69
C ARG A 248 -9.66 20.73 3.84
N LEU A 249 -9.81 21.51 2.78
CA LEU A 249 -8.74 21.91 1.89
C LEU A 249 -8.27 23.32 2.27
N TYR A 250 -6.97 23.51 2.39
CA TYR A 250 -6.33 24.81 2.56
C TYR A 250 -5.73 25.23 1.24
N TYR A 251 -6.09 26.38 0.74
CA TYR A 251 -5.64 26.87 -0.55
C TYR A 251 -5.24 28.34 -0.51
N THR A 252 -4.41 28.77 -1.45
CA THR A 252 -3.89 30.13 -1.53
C THR A 252 -3.89 30.66 -2.94
N THR A 253 -4.06 31.96 -3.08
CA THR A 253 -3.91 32.70 -4.33
C THR A 253 -2.43 32.97 -4.68
N THR A 254 -1.55 32.88 -3.70
CA THR A 254 -0.09 32.96 -3.92
C THR A 254 0.41 31.65 -4.48
N LEU A 255 0.57 31.60 -5.80
CA LEU A 255 0.99 30.37 -6.46
C LEU A 255 2.40 29.98 -6.06
N ARG A 256 2.60 28.71 -5.78
CA ARG A 256 3.91 28.09 -5.58
C ARG A 256 4.61 27.90 -6.93
N LYS A 257 5.90 27.67 -6.91
CA LYS A 257 6.73 27.58 -8.13
C LYS A 257 6.25 26.51 -9.10
N HIS A 258 5.75 25.38 -8.58
CA HIS A 258 5.33 24.24 -9.38
C HIS A 258 3.90 23.81 -9.06
N ASP A 259 3.19 23.37 -10.09
CA ASP A 259 1.97 22.60 -9.94
C ASP A 259 2.35 21.17 -9.54
N ALA A 260 1.74 20.63 -8.50
CA ALA A 260 1.86 19.23 -8.12
C ALA A 260 0.90 18.37 -8.95
N GLY A 261 1.32 17.15 -9.24
CA GLY A 261 0.52 16.13 -9.91
C GLY A 261 0.55 14.80 -9.16
N VAL A 262 -0.32 13.90 -9.56
CA VAL A 262 -0.34 12.51 -9.09
C VAL A 262 -0.02 11.59 -10.26
N LEU A 263 0.87 10.63 -10.04
CA LEU A 263 1.18 9.53 -10.95
C LEU A 263 0.84 8.22 -10.25
N SER A 264 -0.06 7.45 -10.83
CA SER A 264 -0.39 6.10 -10.40
C SER A 264 0.46 5.08 -11.14
N VAL A 265 1.20 4.24 -10.42
CA VAL A 265 2.02 3.15 -10.97
C VAL A 265 1.58 1.84 -10.35
N GLY A 266 1.41 0.79 -11.16
CA GLY A 266 1.08 -0.52 -10.63
C GLY A 266 0.38 -1.46 -11.60
N ILE A 267 -0.36 -2.40 -11.05
CA ILE A 267 -1.16 -3.34 -11.80
C ILE A 267 -2.55 -2.75 -12.01
N GLN A 268 -3.02 -2.76 -13.26
CA GLN A 268 -4.40 -2.37 -13.55
C GLN A 268 -5.36 -3.29 -12.80
N PRO A 269 -6.24 -2.75 -11.94
CA PRO A 269 -7.24 -3.57 -11.25
C PRO A 269 -8.12 -4.35 -12.25
N ASN A 270 -7.87 -5.65 -12.33
CA ASN A 270 -8.52 -6.55 -13.29
C ASN A 270 -8.31 -8.00 -12.86
N TRP A 271 -9.20 -8.90 -13.29
CA TRP A 271 -9.17 -10.34 -12.98
C TRP A 271 -7.87 -11.06 -13.40
N ARG A 272 -7.09 -10.53 -14.34
CA ARG A 272 -5.79 -11.12 -14.73
C ARG A 272 -4.69 -10.96 -13.68
N HIS A 273 -4.91 -10.12 -12.69
CA HIS A 273 -4.10 -10.12 -11.47
C HIS A 273 -4.61 -11.24 -10.57
N ILE A 274 -3.94 -12.38 -10.58
CA ILE A 274 -4.34 -13.60 -9.87
C ILE A 274 -3.40 -13.84 -8.71
N ILE A 275 -3.98 -14.04 -7.52
CA ILE A 275 -3.25 -14.41 -6.31
C ILE A 275 -3.67 -15.83 -5.92
N PRO A 276 -2.78 -16.83 -6.12
CA PRO A 276 -3.01 -18.22 -5.74
C PRO A 276 -3.25 -18.38 -4.23
N PRO A 277 -4.11 -19.33 -3.82
CA PRO A 277 -4.36 -19.60 -2.41
C PRO A 277 -3.22 -20.39 -1.75
N GLY A 278 -3.12 -20.29 -0.42
CA GLY A 278 -2.25 -21.13 0.40
C GLY A 278 -0.75 -20.86 0.27
N GLN A 279 -0.37 -19.65 -0.20
CA GLN A 279 1.01 -19.26 -0.40
C GLN A 279 1.43 -18.19 0.60
N ASP A 280 2.59 -18.32 1.19
CA ASP A 280 3.16 -17.34 2.12
C ASP A 280 3.77 -16.12 1.41
N ARG A 281 4.11 -16.26 0.13
CA ARG A 281 4.75 -15.23 -0.65
C ARG A 281 4.36 -15.26 -2.13
N VAL A 282 3.36 -14.48 -2.51
CA VAL A 282 3.00 -14.25 -3.91
C VAL A 282 3.53 -12.89 -4.34
N LEU A 283 4.35 -12.84 -5.38
CA LEU A 283 4.91 -11.60 -5.94
C LEU A 283 4.11 -11.15 -7.15
N SER A 284 3.74 -9.89 -7.18
CA SER A 284 3.08 -9.24 -8.31
C SER A 284 3.79 -7.95 -8.67
N GLU A 285 3.99 -7.68 -9.95
CA GLU A 285 4.70 -6.50 -10.46
C GLU A 285 3.84 -5.76 -11.49
N GLY A 286 3.69 -4.45 -11.27
CA GLY A 286 3.06 -3.54 -12.23
C GLY A 286 4.09 -2.56 -12.78
N HIS A 287 4.23 -2.48 -14.10
CA HIS A 287 5.30 -1.78 -14.78
C HIS A 287 4.80 -0.50 -15.48
N CYS A 288 5.43 0.62 -15.17
CA CYS A 288 5.45 1.82 -15.97
C CYS A 288 6.71 1.79 -16.83
N ILE A 289 6.56 1.44 -18.10
CA ILE A 289 7.68 1.19 -19.02
C ILE A 289 8.40 2.47 -19.43
N GLU A 290 9.62 2.33 -19.92
CA GLU A 290 10.50 3.43 -20.34
C GLU A 290 9.88 4.31 -21.41
N GLU A 291 9.15 3.73 -22.34
CA GLU A 291 8.51 4.42 -23.45
C GLU A 291 7.46 5.42 -22.97
N CYS A 292 6.74 5.09 -21.89
CA CYS A 292 5.72 5.98 -21.31
C CYS A 292 6.38 7.19 -20.65
N THR A 293 7.38 6.98 -19.82
CA THR A 293 8.09 8.06 -19.12
C THR A 293 8.91 8.90 -20.09
N GLN A 294 9.52 8.27 -21.12
CA GLN A 294 10.29 8.95 -22.17
C GLN A 294 9.44 9.98 -22.94
N ARG A 295 8.17 9.65 -23.19
CA ARG A 295 7.25 10.53 -23.93
C ARG A 295 6.60 11.58 -23.08
N ALA A 296 6.35 11.29 -21.79
CA ALA A 296 5.56 12.14 -20.94
C ALA A 296 6.36 13.02 -19.98
N PHE A 297 7.55 12.59 -19.55
CA PHE A 297 8.31 13.38 -18.59
C PHE A 297 9.13 14.48 -19.29
N PRO A 298 9.26 15.67 -18.66
CA PRO A 298 10.10 16.74 -19.16
C PRO A 298 11.58 16.35 -19.07
N ARG A 299 12.44 16.95 -19.90
CA ARG A 299 13.89 16.65 -19.89
C ARG A 299 14.54 16.71 -18.51
N PRO A 300 14.22 17.69 -17.62
CA PRO A 300 14.77 17.71 -16.26
C PRO A 300 14.22 16.59 -15.37
N GLY A 301 13.23 15.83 -15.82
CA GLY A 301 12.50 14.84 -15.04
C GLY A 301 11.45 15.46 -14.13
N ILE A 302 10.84 14.60 -13.34
CA ILE A 302 9.89 14.94 -12.27
C ILE A 302 10.54 14.65 -10.91
N ASN A 303 10.07 15.34 -9.87
CA ASN A 303 10.54 15.14 -8.50
C ASN A 303 9.39 14.56 -7.68
N ILE A 304 9.47 13.29 -7.33
CA ILE A 304 8.50 12.59 -6.47
C ILE A 304 8.81 12.96 -5.02
N PHE A 305 7.84 13.54 -4.31
CA PHE A 305 8.04 14.03 -2.94
C PHE A 305 7.18 13.32 -1.89
N ALA A 306 6.16 12.58 -2.32
CA ALA A 306 5.36 11.74 -1.43
C ALA A 306 4.77 10.56 -2.20
N VAL A 307 4.48 9.48 -1.49
CA VAL A 307 3.87 8.27 -2.04
C VAL A 307 2.76 7.77 -1.14
N MET A 308 1.71 7.20 -1.75
CA MET A 308 0.73 6.38 -1.06
C MET A 308 0.79 4.98 -1.67
N MET A 309 1.06 4.00 -0.85
CA MET A 309 1.21 2.60 -1.24
C MET A 309 -0.08 1.86 -0.91
N GLN A 310 -0.69 1.24 -1.92
CA GLN A 310 -2.04 0.68 -1.81
C GLN A 310 -2.07 -0.81 -2.15
N THR A 311 -2.46 -1.61 -1.18
CA THR A 311 -2.85 -3.01 -1.32
C THR A 311 -4.14 -3.24 -0.52
N ASN A 312 -4.75 -4.42 -0.67
CA ASN A 312 -5.84 -4.84 0.21
C ASN A 312 -5.33 -5.86 1.26
N HIS A 313 -6.21 -6.70 1.79
CA HIS A 313 -5.99 -7.46 3.03
C HIS A 313 -4.85 -8.47 3.01
N MET A 314 -4.47 -8.99 1.85
CA MET A 314 -3.36 -9.96 1.74
C MET A 314 -2.01 -9.32 1.53
N GLY A 315 -1.96 -8.02 1.22
CA GLY A 315 -0.72 -7.29 1.02
C GLY A 315 0.14 -7.25 2.27
N LYS A 316 1.40 -7.68 2.16
CA LYS A 316 2.40 -7.65 3.23
C LYS A 316 3.48 -6.62 2.97
N GLN A 317 3.92 -6.54 1.72
CA GLN A 317 4.99 -5.64 1.33
C GLN A 317 4.62 -4.95 0.02
N ILE A 318 5.07 -3.72 -0.12
CA ILE A 318 4.98 -2.97 -1.36
C ILE A 318 6.22 -2.09 -1.52
N ARG A 319 6.72 -1.98 -2.73
CA ARG A 319 7.80 -1.05 -3.04
C ARG A 319 7.63 -0.45 -4.43
N LEU A 320 8.06 0.80 -4.58
CA LEU A 320 8.19 1.45 -5.87
C LEU A 320 9.66 1.44 -6.27
N ARG A 321 9.99 0.54 -7.19
CA ARG A 321 11.34 0.39 -7.76
C ARG A 321 11.53 1.36 -8.90
N GLN A 322 12.75 1.85 -9.06
CA GLN A 322 13.17 2.70 -10.17
C GLN A 322 14.34 2.04 -10.90
N VAL A 323 14.21 1.85 -12.19
CA VAL A 323 15.25 1.26 -13.05
C VAL A 323 15.65 2.28 -14.09
N ARG A 324 16.94 2.54 -14.21
CA ARG A 324 17.56 3.44 -15.20
C ARG A 324 18.63 2.69 -15.94
N GLN A 325 18.54 2.64 -17.28
CA GLN A 325 19.56 2.00 -18.12
C GLN A 325 19.92 0.57 -17.64
N ARG A 326 18.92 -0.25 -17.25
CA ARG A 326 19.06 -1.62 -16.72
C ARG A 326 19.71 -1.73 -15.32
N GLU A 327 19.93 -0.62 -14.63
CA GLU A 327 20.38 -0.61 -13.24
C GLU A 327 19.22 -0.24 -12.32
N GLU A 328 19.00 -1.05 -11.29
CA GLU A 328 18.03 -0.72 -10.25
C GLU A 328 18.64 0.28 -9.29
N LEU A 329 17.98 1.43 -9.16
CA LEU A 329 18.34 2.47 -8.22
C LEU A 329 17.75 2.17 -6.83
N THR A 330 18.11 2.97 -5.84
CA THR A 330 17.41 2.94 -4.54
C THR A 330 15.91 3.08 -4.79
N PRO A 331 15.08 2.19 -4.22
CA PRO A 331 13.63 2.29 -4.36
C PRO A 331 13.13 3.69 -3.97
N VAL A 332 12.17 4.21 -4.73
CA VAL A 332 11.53 5.49 -4.41
C VAL A 332 10.88 5.42 -3.02
N ALA A 333 10.24 4.30 -2.74
CA ALA A 333 9.67 3.98 -1.44
C ALA A 333 9.50 2.46 -1.29
N HIS A 334 9.48 2.00 -0.05
CA HIS A 334 9.12 0.61 0.28
C HIS A 334 8.44 0.57 1.64
N ASP A 335 7.63 -0.44 1.84
CA ASP A 335 7.02 -0.79 3.11
C ASP A 335 6.96 -2.33 3.20
N THR A 336 7.59 -2.88 4.23
CA THR A 336 7.63 -4.33 4.46
C THR A 336 6.54 -4.81 5.42
N ASN A 337 5.71 -3.90 5.94
CA ASN A 337 4.65 -4.18 6.90
C ASN A 337 3.38 -3.37 6.55
N VAL A 338 2.92 -3.50 5.32
CA VAL A 338 1.75 -2.75 4.86
C VAL A 338 0.52 -3.09 5.69
N ASP A 339 -0.23 -2.07 6.08
CA ASP A 339 -1.55 -2.22 6.68
C ASP A 339 -2.62 -1.64 5.73
N ALA A 340 -3.53 -2.49 5.28
CA ALA A 340 -4.62 -2.10 4.38
C ALA A 340 -5.57 -1.05 4.97
N ASN A 341 -5.56 -0.87 6.30
CA ASN A 341 -6.37 0.13 6.99
C ASN A 341 -5.59 1.43 7.29
N TYR A 342 -4.33 1.52 6.85
CA TYR A 342 -3.46 2.68 7.06
C TYR A 342 -2.77 3.05 5.75
N GLN A 343 -3.52 3.71 4.85
CA GLN A 343 -3.06 4.11 3.52
C GLN A 343 -3.16 5.63 3.41
N GLU A 344 -2.00 6.29 3.50
CA GLU A 344 -1.90 7.74 3.41
C GLU A 344 -0.71 8.16 2.55
N PHE A 345 -0.69 9.41 2.11
CA PHE A 345 0.49 9.97 1.47
C PHE A 345 1.61 10.20 2.50
N ARG A 346 2.72 9.49 2.31
CA ARG A 346 3.93 9.60 3.11
C ARG A 346 4.93 10.47 2.39
N ARG A 347 5.40 11.48 3.08
CA ARG A 347 6.43 12.37 2.54
C ARG A 347 7.77 11.65 2.50
N LEU A 348 8.47 11.76 1.38
CA LEU A 348 9.86 11.31 1.26
C LEU A 348 10.80 12.29 1.95
N HIS A 349 11.89 11.79 2.54
CA HIS A 349 12.90 12.64 3.19
C HIS A 349 13.50 13.66 2.22
N THR A 350 13.79 13.20 1.02
CA THR A 350 14.23 14.02 -0.11
C THR A 350 13.42 13.63 -1.34
N PRO A 351 13.01 14.60 -2.18
CA PRO A 351 12.35 14.27 -3.42
C PRO A 351 13.23 13.39 -4.31
N VAL A 352 12.66 12.32 -4.84
CA VAL A 352 13.34 11.40 -5.75
C VAL A 352 13.09 11.83 -7.19
N LYS A 353 14.17 11.96 -7.95
CA LYS A 353 14.10 12.37 -9.35
C LYS A 353 13.89 11.18 -10.27
N ALA A 354 12.78 11.21 -11.03
CA ALA A 354 12.55 10.30 -12.14
C ALA A 354 12.73 11.04 -13.48
N LEU A 355 13.57 10.47 -14.34
CA LEU A 355 13.94 11.04 -15.64
C LEU A 355 13.12 10.40 -16.77
N PRO A 356 13.02 11.06 -17.94
CA PRO A 356 12.53 10.40 -19.15
C PRO A 356 13.34 9.12 -19.43
N GLY A 357 12.65 8.02 -19.72
CA GLY A 357 13.27 6.71 -19.95
C GLY A 357 13.55 5.89 -18.68
N ASP A 358 13.24 6.40 -17.49
CA ASP A 358 13.22 5.56 -16.29
C ASP A 358 12.01 4.62 -16.30
N ARG A 359 12.19 3.37 -15.91
CA ARG A 359 11.10 2.44 -15.63
C ARG A 359 10.76 2.48 -14.14
N LEU A 360 9.48 2.60 -13.83
CA LEU A 360 8.98 2.49 -12.46
C LEU A 360 8.21 1.19 -12.30
N ILE A 361 8.44 0.46 -11.21
CA ILE A 361 7.82 -0.84 -10.96
C ILE A 361 7.21 -0.84 -9.57
N ALA A 362 5.90 -0.96 -9.50
CA ALA A 362 5.22 -1.26 -8.24
C ALA A 362 5.26 -2.77 -8.02
N GLU A 363 5.97 -3.20 -7.00
CA GLU A 363 6.09 -4.61 -6.62
C GLU A 363 5.37 -4.84 -5.30
N CYS A 364 4.43 -5.80 -5.30
CA CYS A 364 3.65 -6.18 -4.14
C CYS A 364 3.91 -7.64 -3.77
N THR A 365 4.00 -7.90 -2.47
CA THR A 365 4.07 -9.26 -1.91
C THR A 365 2.82 -9.53 -1.11
N TYR A 366 2.16 -10.65 -1.38
CA TYR A 366 0.94 -11.08 -0.70
C TYR A 366 1.17 -12.36 0.09
N ASP A 367 0.44 -12.49 1.19
CA ASP A 367 0.31 -13.69 1.99
C ASP A 367 -1.12 -14.22 1.86
N SER A 368 -1.28 -15.33 1.18
CA SER A 368 -2.56 -16.00 0.96
C SER A 368 -2.71 -17.31 1.72
N THR A 369 -1.87 -17.57 2.73
CA THR A 369 -1.87 -18.81 3.51
C THR A 369 -3.22 -19.15 4.13
N SER A 370 -3.97 -18.13 4.55
CA SER A 370 -5.31 -18.28 5.13
C SER A 370 -6.43 -18.52 4.10
N ARG A 371 -6.13 -18.36 2.80
CA ARG A 371 -7.13 -18.47 1.73
C ARG A 371 -7.23 -19.89 1.20
N LYS A 372 -8.46 -20.31 0.90
CA LYS A 372 -8.75 -21.61 0.26
C LYS A 372 -9.03 -21.47 -1.23
N THR A 373 -9.37 -20.27 -1.68
CA THR A 373 -9.69 -19.94 -3.06
C THR A 373 -8.81 -18.82 -3.57
N ILE A 374 -8.66 -18.74 -4.89
CA ILE A 374 -7.96 -17.64 -5.55
C ILE A 374 -8.55 -16.29 -5.14
N ALA A 375 -7.70 -15.26 -5.14
CA ALA A 375 -8.16 -13.88 -5.14
C ALA A 375 -7.76 -13.22 -6.46
N LEU A 376 -8.60 -12.30 -6.91
CA LEU A 376 -8.42 -11.61 -8.18
C LEU A 376 -8.20 -10.12 -7.93
N GLY A 377 -7.55 -9.46 -8.87
CA GLY A 377 -7.47 -8.01 -8.89
C GLY A 377 -8.79 -7.37 -9.29
N GLY A 378 -9.10 -6.23 -8.66
CA GLY A 378 -10.33 -5.49 -8.95
C GLY A 378 -10.47 -4.24 -8.09
N TYR A 379 -11.67 -3.67 -8.09
CA TYR A 379 -11.98 -2.42 -7.41
C TYR A 379 -12.77 -2.60 -6.12
N THR A 380 -13.17 -3.83 -5.79
CA THR A 380 -13.96 -4.07 -4.58
C THR A 380 -13.07 -4.35 -3.36
N SER A 381 -13.63 -4.27 -2.16
CA SER A 381 -12.90 -4.60 -0.93
C SER A 381 -12.54 -6.09 -0.80
N ARG A 382 -13.10 -6.95 -1.65
CA ARG A 382 -12.80 -8.39 -1.70
C ARG A 382 -11.70 -8.72 -2.69
N ASP A 383 -11.44 -7.80 -3.62
CA ASP A 383 -10.39 -7.92 -4.63
C ASP A 383 -9.06 -7.44 -4.07
N GLU A 384 -7.96 -7.73 -4.76
CA GLU A 384 -6.65 -7.22 -4.40
C GLU A 384 -6.17 -6.14 -5.36
N THR A 385 -5.30 -5.26 -4.85
CA THR A 385 -4.69 -4.17 -5.59
C THR A 385 -3.17 -4.15 -5.38
N CYS A 386 -2.46 -3.60 -6.35
CA CYS A 386 -1.04 -3.28 -6.27
C CYS A 386 -0.80 -1.95 -6.97
N LEU A 387 -0.93 -0.86 -6.22
CA LEU A 387 -0.80 0.50 -6.75
C LEU A 387 0.08 1.36 -5.86
N VAL A 388 0.90 2.19 -6.47
CA VAL A 388 1.64 3.26 -5.79
C VAL A 388 1.26 4.58 -6.42
N LEU A 389 0.69 5.47 -5.63
CA LEU A 389 0.34 6.82 -6.03
C LEU A 389 1.47 7.75 -5.60
N SER A 390 2.05 8.45 -6.54
CA SER A 390 3.18 9.34 -6.31
C SER A 390 2.77 10.80 -6.51
N LEU A 391 2.90 11.62 -5.46
CA LEU A 391 2.82 13.08 -5.58
C LEU A 391 4.16 13.61 -6.06
N TYR A 392 4.12 14.40 -7.13
CA TYR A 392 5.32 14.91 -7.78
C TYR A 392 5.15 16.32 -8.35
N TYR A 393 6.24 16.95 -8.71
CA TYR A 393 6.27 18.18 -9.47
C TYR A 393 7.44 18.19 -10.49
N PRO A 394 7.34 18.95 -11.60
CA PRO A 394 6.18 19.70 -12.11
C PRO A 394 5.11 18.78 -12.69
N ARG A 395 3.83 19.12 -12.53
CA ARG A 395 2.68 18.33 -12.99
C ARG A 395 2.76 18.05 -14.49
N GLN A 396 2.55 16.79 -14.86
CA GLN A 396 2.43 16.32 -16.24
C GLN A 396 1.02 15.76 -16.46
N LYS A 397 0.30 16.30 -17.44
CA LYS A 397 -1.05 15.84 -17.77
C LYS A 397 -1.05 14.69 -18.77
N GLU A 398 0.05 14.49 -19.47
CA GLU A 398 0.19 13.48 -20.50
C GLU A 398 0.36 12.06 -19.91
N LEU A 399 0.70 11.95 -18.61
CA LEU A 399 0.81 10.68 -17.91
C LEU A 399 0.38 10.83 -16.45
N THR A 400 -0.82 10.33 -16.14
CA THR A 400 -1.36 10.30 -14.77
C THR A 400 -1.55 8.87 -14.25
N SER A 401 -1.73 7.92 -15.17
CA SER A 401 -1.83 6.50 -14.86
C SER A 401 -0.87 5.70 -15.74
N CYS A 402 0.01 4.97 -15.11
CA CYS A 402 1.05 4.18 -15.77
C CYS A 402 1.03 2.77 -15.17
N HIS A 403 0.14 1.95 -15.66
CA HIS A 403 -0.12 0.61 -15.18
C HIS A 403 0.34 -0.44 -16.18
N SER A 404 0.31 -1.68 -15.77
CA SER A 404 0.42 -2.83 -16.67
C SER A 404 -0.53 -3.94 -16.25
N ILE A 405 -0.75 -4.87 -17.17
CA ILE A 405 -1.57 -6.05 -16.92
C ILE A 405 -0.95 -7.24 -17.65
N PRO A 406 -0.83 -8.43 -17.04
CA PRO A 406 -0.36 -9.61 -17.76
C PRO A 406 -1.15 -9.81 -19.06
N SER A 407 -0.49 -10.13 -20.15
CA SER A 407 -1.17 -10.41 -21.42
C SER A 407 -2.07 -11.62 -21.28
N LEU A 408 -3.15 -11.67 -22.04
CA LEU A 408 -4.06 -12.82 -21.97
C LEU A 408 -3.34 -14.14 -22.30
N PRO A 409 -2.51 -14.23 -23.34
CA PRO A 409 -1.72 -15.45 -23.60
C PRO A 409 -0.82 -15.84 -22.42
N THR A 410 -0.17 -14.90 -21.75
CA THR A 410 0.64 -15.17 -20.55
C THR A 410 -0.19 -15.80 -19.44
N VAL A 411 -1.38 -15.25 -19.15
CA VAL A 411 -2.27 -15.79 -18.11
C VAL A 411 -2.75 -17.19 -18.48
N LEU A 412 -3.17 -17.40 -19.73
CA LEU A 412 -3.63 -18.71 -20.19
C LEU A 412 -2.52 -19.75 -20.06
N HIS A 413 -1.33 -19.42 -20.56
CA HIS A 413 -0.17 -20.31 -20.47
C HIS A 413 0.21 -20.62 -19.02
N ALA A 414 0.15 -19.62 -18.12
CA ALA A 414 0.46 -19.80 -16.70
C ALA A 414 -0.45 -20.80 -15.99
N VAL A 415 -1.68 -21.01 -16.48
CA VAL A 415 -2.63 -21.99 -15.96
C VAL A 415 -2.77 -23.23 -16.86
N GLY A 416 -1.83 -23.41 -17.79
CA GLY A 416 -1.74 -24.57 -18.66
C GLY A 416 -2.82 -24.63 -19.76
N ILE A 417 -3.27 -23.48 -20.25
CA ILE A 417 -4.23 -23.38 -21.37
C ILE A 417 -3.46 -22.95 -22.63
N ASN A 418 -3.56 -23.74 -23.69
CA ASN A 418 -2.94 -23.42 -24.96
C ASN A 418 -3.89 -22.68 -25.90
N GLU A 419 -5.16 -23.12 -25.98
CA GLU A 419 -6.15 -22.54 -26.88
C GLU A 419 -7.53 -22.45 -26.24
N LEU A 420 -8.29 -21.42 -26.66
CA LEU A 420 -9.70 -21.23 -26.33
C LEU A 420 -10.58 -21.55 -27.53
N ALA A 421 -11.74 -22.13 -27.29
CA ALA A 421 -12.70 -22.45 -28.33
C ALA A 421 -13.30 -21.16 -28.93
N ALA A 422 -13.18 -20.99 -30.23
CA ALA A 422 -13.75 -19.84 -30.91
C ALA A 422 -15.30 -19.86 -30.87
N GLY A 423 -15.88 -18.69 -30.57
CA GLY A 423 -17.34 -18.50 -30.60
C GLY A 423 -18.11 -19.16 -29.46
N ALA A 424 -17.48 -19.80 -28.51
CA ALA A 424 -18.16 -20.36 -27.33
C ALA A 424 -18.57 -19.26 -26.32
N ASN A 425 -19.80 -19.34 -25.82
CA ASN A 425 -20.29 -18.48 -24.73
C ASN A 425 -21.02 -19.35 -23.70
N PRO A 426 -20.50 -19.54 -22.47
CA PRO A 426 -19.24 -19.00 -21.95
C PRO A 426 -17.99 -19.51 -22.71
N ILE A 427 -16.89 -18.75 -22.62
CA ILE A 427 -15.60 -19.11 -23.25
C ILE A 427 -15.11 -20.43 -22.66
N ARG A 428 -14.79 -21.40 -23.53
CA ARG A 428 -14.32 -22.75 -23.17
C ARG A 428 -12.89 -22.98 -23.65
N ILE A 429 -12.19 -23.87 -22.97
CA ILE A 429 -10.85 -24.31 -23.32
C ILE A 429 -10.96 -25.30 -24.46
N ALA A 430 -10.14 -25.13 -25.50
CA ALA A 430 -10.03 -26.06 -26.61
C ALA A 430 -8.84 -27.02 -26.44
N SER A 431 -7.73 -26.54 -25.89
CA SER A 431 -6.49 -27.31 -25.72
C SER A 431 -5.79 -26.91 -24.39
N PRO A 432 -5.16 -27.85 -23.68
CA PRO A 432 -4.94 -29.26 -24.01
C PRO A 432 -6.19 -30.16 -23.77
N PRO A 433 -6.19 -31.40 -24.32
CA PRO A 433 -7.37 -32.29 -24.26
C PRO A 433 -7.89 -32.62 -22.87
N GLU A 434 -7.00 -32.70 -21.87
CA GLU A 434 -7.32 -33.08 -20.48
C GLU A 434 -8.26 -32.09 -19.78
N ILE A 435 -8.29 -30.84 -20.25
CA ILE A 435 -9.14 -29.77 -19.71
C ILE A 435 -10.05 -29.15 -20.78
N ALA A 436 -10.14 -29.77 -21.95
CA ALA A 436 -10.99 -29.30 -23.03
C ALA A 436 -12.46 -29.31 -22.60
N GLY A 437 -13.20 -28.27 -22.98
CA GLY A 437 -14.61 -28.08 -22.61
C GLY A 437 -14.82 -27.36 -21.27
N MET A 438 -13.85 -27.30 -20.39
CA MET A 438 -13.93 -26.49 -19.17
C MET A 438 -13.99 -24.99 -19.49
N THR A 439 -14.62 -24.22 -18.62
CA THR A 439 -14.52 -22.76 -18.65
C THR A 439 -13.22 -22.29 -17.99
N LEU A 440 -12.83 -21.06 -18.25
CA LEU A 440 -11.67 -20.46 -17.57
C LEU A 440 -11.86 -20.39 -16.05
N GLU A 441 -13.08 -20.10 -15.60
CA GLU A 441 -13.42 -20.07 -14.18
C GLU A 441 -13.27 -21.44 -13.52
N GLU A 442 -13.84 -22.49 -14.13
CA GLU A 442 -13.67 -23.87 -13.66
C GLU A 442 -12.18 -24.26 -13.58
N ARG A 443 -11.40 -23.87 -14.59
CA ARG A 443 -9.95 -24.13 -14.59
C ARG A 443 -9.24 -23.45 -13.44
N LEU A 444 -9.50 -22.18 -13.18
CA LEU A 444 -8.90 -21.43 -12.07
C LEU A 444 -9.29 -22.00 -10.70
N LEU A 445 -10.50 -22.50 -10.55
CA LEU A 445 -10.99 -23.12 -9.30
C LEU A 445 -10.41 -24.52 -9.08
N THR A 446 -10.14 -25.27 -10.15
CA THR A 446 -9.65 -26.66 -10.08
C THR A 446 -8.13 -26.79 -10.28
N TYR A 447 -7.43 -25.68 -10.56
CA TYR A 447 -5.99 -25.69 -10.76
C TYR A 447 -5.25 -26.09 -9.49
N ASP A 448 -4.30 -27.02 -9.58
CA ASP A 448 -3.48 -27.41 -8.43
C ASP A 448 -2.40 -26.37 -8.15
N TRP A 449 -2.78 -25.37 -7.37
CA TRP A 449 -1.91 -24.26 -6.97
C TRP A 449 -0.73 -24.68 -6.09
N ARG A 450 -0.81 -25.79 -5.37
CA ARG A 450 0.29 -26.28 -4.53
C ARG A 450 1.44 -26.81 -5.35
N VAL A 451 1.12 -27.56 -6.39
CA VAL A 451 2.13 -28.18 -7.26
C VAL A 451 2.68 -27.17 -8.28
N ASN A 452 1.82 -26.33 -8.83
CA ASN A 452 2.15 -25.50 -9.99
C ASN A 452 2.48 -24.04 -9.64
N PHE A 453 2.51 -23.66 -8.37
CA PHE A 453 2.71 -22.28 -7.96
C PHE A 453 3.99 -21.65 -8.53
N ASN A 454 5.11 -22.34 -8.41
CA ASN A 454 6.39 -21.81 -8.86
C ASN A 454 6.41 -21.58 -10.39
N ALA A 455 5.86 -22.51 -11.16
CA ALA A 455 5.74 -22.37 -12.61
C ALA A 455 4.81 -21.20 -12.98
N PHE A 456 3.64 -21.10 -12.31
CA PHE A 456 2.72 -19.99 -12.48
C PHE A 456 3.40 -18.64 -12.18
N GLN A 457 4.06 -18.52 -11.03
CA GLN A 457 4.73 -17.30 -10.59
C GLN A 457 5.83 -16.89 -11.58
N TYR A 458 6.59 -17.86 -12.08
CA TYR A 458 7.62 -17.61 -13.08
C TYR A 458 7.03 -17.10 -14.40
N VAL A 459 5.99 -17.77 -14.93
CA VAL A 459 5.36 -17.39 -16.21
C VAL A 459 4.73 -16.01 -16.13
N ILE A 460 4.00 -15.71 -15.03
CA ILE A 460 3.37 -14.38 -14.85
C ILE A 460 4.42 -13.27 -14.79
N ARG A 461 5.54 -13.49 -14.11
CA ARG A 461 6.55 -12.44 -13.94
C ARG A 461 7.48 -12.26 -15.14
N ARG A 462 7.70 -13.32 -15.92
CA ARG A 462 8.60 -13.28 -17.09
C ARG A 462 7.87 -13.17 -18.41
N GLY A 463 6.60 -13.51 -18.44
CA GLY A 463 5.76 -13.43 -19.64
C GLY A 463 5.45 -12.00 -20.05
N ALA A 464 4.86 -11.89 -21.23
CA ALA A 464 4.45 -10.60 -21.77
C ALA A 464 3.35 -9.94 -20.94
N PHE A 465 3.39 -8.64 -20.84
CA PHE A 465 2.33 -7.82 -20.28
C PHE A 465 1.99 -6.63 -21.20
N LYS A 466 0.78 -6.11 -21.06
CA LYS A 466 0.32 -4.92 -21.77
C LYS A 466 0.55 -3.69 -20.90
N PRO A 467 1.35 -2.70 -21.34
CA PRO A 467 1.42 -1.42 -20.68
C PRO A 467 0.14 -0.61 -20.93
N LEU A 468 -0.27 0.13 -19.92
CA LEU A 468 -1.47 0.97 -19.91
C LEU A 468 -1.09 2.36 -19.41
N CYS A 469 -0.63 3.20 -20.34
CA CYS A 469 -0.13 4.55 -20.04
C CYS A 469 -1.16 5.57 -20.48
N TRP A 470 -1.81 6.23 -19.52
CA TRP A 470 -2.95 7.10 -19.75
C TRP A 470 -2.70 8.53 -19.29
N SER A 471 -3.17 9.46 -20.10
CA SER A 471 -3.19 10.88 -19.78
C SER A 471 -4.33 11.23 -18.81
N ALA A 472 -4.32 12.46 -18.29
CA ALA A 472 -5.41 13.00 -17.50
C ALA A 472 -6.77 13.01 -18.26
N ARG A 473 -6.74 13.00 -19.58
CA ARG A 473 -7.94 12.97 -20.43
C ARG A 473 -8.42 11.56 -20.78
N ASN A 474 -7.94 10.54 -20.09
CA ASN A 474 -8.21 9.13 -20.41
C ASN A 474 -7.86 8.74 -21.86
N THR A 475 -6.83 9.34 -22.40
CA THR A 475 -6.28 8.96 -23.70
C THR A 475 -4.99 8.18 -23.50
N PRO A 476 -4.80 7.04 -24.20
CA PRO A 476 -3.54 6.31 -24.13
C PRO A 476 -2.42 7.12 -24.76
N ILE A 477 -1.20 6.95 -24.28
CA ILE A 477 -0.02 7.48 -24.96
C ILE A 477 0.13 6.73 -26.28
N PRO A 478 0.15 7.41 -27.45
CA PRO A 478 0.16 6.76 -28.75
C PRO A 478 1.31 5.73 -28.88
N GLY A 479 1.00 4.53 -29.36
CA GLY A 479 1.96 3.46 -29.63
C GLY A 479 2.48 2.72 -28.38
N THR A 480 1.90 2.94 -27.21
CA THR A 480 2.21 2.12 -26.02
C THR A 480 1.20 1.01 -25.80
N ASP A 481 -0.01 1.16 -26.30
CA ASP A 481 -1.12 0.21 -26.18
C ASP A 481 -0.96 -1.05 -27.05
N SER A 482 -0.18 -0.96 -28.13
CA SER A 482 0.10 -2.08 -29.05
C SER A 482 1.34 -2.91 -28.68
N ILE A 483 2.11 -2.48 -27.69
CA ILE A 483 3.36 -3.14 -27.30
C ILE A 483 3.08 -4.32 -26.38
N ASP A 484 3.74 -5.45 -26.62
CA ASP A 484 3.97 -6.50 -25.64
C ASP A 484 5.30 -6.22 -24.94
N ALA A 485 5.22 -5.87 -23.66
CA ALA A 485 6.39 -5.55 -22.85
C ALA A 485 6.75 -6.72 -21.94
N TYR A 486 8.00 -6.73 -21.48
CA TYR A 486 8.55 -7.76 -20.61
C TYR A 486 9.26 -7.14 -19.41
N ALA A 487 9.47 -7.94 -18.37
CA ALA A 487 10.29 -7.54 -17.23
C ALA A 487 11.71 -7.15 -17.72
N PRO A 488 12.34 -6.11 -17.15
CA PRO A 488 13.65 -5.67 -17.58
C PRO A 488 14.74 -6.67 -17.20
N ASN A 489 15.71 -6.88 -18.09
CA ASN A 489 16.95 -7.58 -17.76
C ASN A 489 17.87 -6.63 -17.02
N LEU A 490 17.97 -6.79 -15.70
CA LEU A 490 18.79 -5.94 -14.84
C LEU A 490 20.24 -6.40 -14.86
N THR A 491 21.16 -5.46 -15.01
CA THR A 491 22.61 -5.69 -14.88
C THR A 491 23.06 -5.50 -13.44
N LYS A 492 22.33 -4.67 -12.67
CA LYS A 492 22.58 -4.44 -11.24
C LYS A 492 21.26 -4.40 -10.50
N ILE A 493 21.21 -5.04 -9.34
CA ILE A 493 20.05 -5.08 -8.45
C ILE A 493 20.42 -4.33 -7.16
N TRP A 494 19.55 -3.44 -6.74
CA TRP A 494 19.72 -2.75 -5.47
C TRP A 494 19.50 -3.71 -4.30
N ARG A 495 20.37 -3.60 -3.28
CA ARG A 495 20.22 -4.29 -2.00
C ARG A 495 20.38 -3.30 -0.85
N PRO A 496 19.55 -3.40 0.20
CA PRO A 496 19.72 -2.56 1.38
C PRO A 496 21.08 -2.86 2.05
N MET A 497 21.77 -1.82 2.49
CA MET A 497 22.97 -2.00 3.30
C MET A 497 22.57 -2.28 4.75
N PRO A 498 23.19 -3.24 5.42
CA PRO A 498 22.98 -3.44 6.84
C PRO A 498 23.44 -2.20 7.60
N THR A 499 22.61 -1.73 8.54
CA THR A 499 22.90 -0.57 9.39
C THR A 499 23.88 -0.93 10.51
N CYS A 500 23.87 -2.20 10.92
CA CYS A 500 24.74 -2.73 11.97
C CYS A 500 25.82 -3.60 11.37
N SER A 501 27.10 -3.19 11.52
CA SER A 501 28.25 -4.04 11.18
C SER A 501 28.84 -4.64 12.45
N PHE A 502 28.90 -5.97 12.52
CA PHE A 502 29.63 -6.67 13.56
C PHE A 502 31.09 -6.79 13.12
N ASN A 503 32.03 -6.18 13.87
CA ASN A 503 33.43 -6.53 13.72
C ASN A 503 33.66 -7.92 14.32
N GLY A 504 33.89 -8.90 13.45
CA GLY A 504 34.14 -10.28 13.87
C GLY A 504 35.45 -10.39 14.66
N ALA A 505 35.37 -10.32 15.95
CA ALA A 505 36.18 -10.94 17.00
C ALA A 505 35.79 -10.25 18.31
N ALA A 506 34.95 -10.93 19.11
CA ALA A 506 34.40 -10.47 20.38
C ALA A 506 33.18 -9.51 20.25
N GLY A 507 32.05 -10.04 19.98
CA GLY A 507 30.65 -9.79 20.40
C GLY A 507 30.16 -8.41 20.87
N THR A 508 30.87 -7.31 20.64
CA THR A 508 30.41 -5.97 20.97
C THR A 508 30.06 -5.19 19.69
N PRO A 509 28.82 -4.71 19.57
CA PRO A 509 28.46 -3.84 18.45
C PRO A 509 29.26 -2.53 18.53
N VAL A 510 30.03 -2.22 17.50
CA VAL A 510 30.66 -0.90 17.38
C VAL A 510 29.59 0.08 16.91
N SER A 511 29.08 0.88 17.82
CA SER A 511 28.32 2.07 17.48
C SER A 511 29.27 3.07 16.81
N ASN A 512 29.14 3.27 15.50
CA ASN A 512 29.76 4.42 14.86
C ASN A 512 29.19 5.68 15.49
N GLY A 513 30.03 6.37 16.26
CA GLY A 513 29.68 7.52 17.05
C GLY A 513 29.12 8.66 16.25
N ALA A 514 28.23 9.36 16.93
CA ALA A 514 27.85 10.74 16.81
C ALA A 514 27.98 11.39 15.41
N ASN A 515 26.87 11.77 14.85
CA ASN A 515 26.59 12.58 13.66
C ASN A 515 26.04 11.86 12.43
N GLY A 516 25.20 10.85 12.65
CA GLY A 516 24.45 10.18 11.56
C GLY A 516 23.19 10.90 11.09
N TYR A 517 23.14 12.22 11.03
CA TYR A 517 22.02 12.95 10.41
C TYR A 517 22.22 13.26 8.92
N ASN A 518 23.32 12.80 8.35
CA ASN A 518 23.56 12.99 6.91
C ASN A 518 24.08 11.69 6.32
N ASN A 519 23.40 11.20 5.33
CA ASN A 519 23.78 10.21 4.34
C ASN A 519 23.03 8.89 4.37
N TYR A 520 21.73 8.95 4.02
CA TYR A 520 21.18 7.91 3.14
C TYR A 520 21.69 8.06 1.69
N ASN A 521 22.71 8.89 1.47
CA ASN A 521 23.56 8.87 0.28
C ASN A 521 24.74 7.88 0.43
N GLY A 522 24.54 6.83 1.24
CA GLY A 522 25.48 5.73 1.29
C GLY A 522 25.60 5.09 -0.08
N VAL A 523 26.82 4.94 -0.54
CA VAL A 523 27.19 4.30 -1.79
C VAL A 523 26.40 3.02 -1.98
N ASN A 524 25.41 3.05 -2.89
CA ASN A 524 24.63 1.87 -3.27
C ASN A 524 25.60 0.80 -3.78
N ARG A 525 25.71 -0.31 -3.06
CA ARG A 525 26.45 -1.45 -3.57
C ARG A 525 25.57 -2.15 -4.60
N PHE A 526 25.83 -1.87 -5.84
CA PHE A 526 25.22 -2.60 -6.94
C PHE A 526 25.84 -4.00 -7.00
N VAL A 527 25.00 -4.99 -7.09
CA VAL A 527 25.38 -6.39 -7.24
C VAL A 527 25.02 -6.80 -8.67
N THR A 528 25.91 -7.47 -9.35
CA THR A 528 25.63 -8.02 -10.69
C THR A 528 24.77 -9.29 -10.55
N GLU A 529 24.03 -9.65 -11.57
CA GLU A 529 23.22 -10.88 -11.59
C GLU A 529 24.03 -12.15 -11.23
N ARG A 530 25.34 -12.14 -11.48
CA ARG A 530 26.26 -13.25 -11.15
C ARG A 530 26.49 -13.44 -9.65
N ASP A 531 26.23 -12.41 -8.84
CA ASP A 531 26.40 -12.47 -7.37
C ASP A 531 25.15 -12.98 -6.66
N ILE A 532 24.09 -13.29 -7.41
CA ILE A 532 22.85 -13.83 -6.88
C ILE A 532 22.95 -15.34 -6.90
N SER A 533 23.44 -15.94 -5.82
CA SER A 533 23.10 -17.33 -5.54
C SER A 533 21.63 -17.37 -5.12
N LEU A 534 20.75 -17.36 -6.09
CA LEU A 534 19.40 -17.85 -5.89
C LEU A 534 19.53 -19.37 -5.80
N ASP A 535 18.89 -20.00 -4.84
CA ASP A 535 18.67 -21.45 -4.78
C ASP A 535 17.71 -21.90 -5.91
N TRP A 536 17.97 -21.40 -7.12
CA TRP A 536 17.29 -21.73 -8.36
C TRP A 536 18.32 -22.32 -9.31
N PRO A 537 18.04 -23.43 -9.96
CA PRO A 537 18.96 -23.96 -10.97
C PRO A 537 19.24 -22.91 -12.04
N PRO A 538 20.50 -22.79 -12.50
CA PRO A 538 20.86 -21.84 -13.53
C PRO A 538 20.05 -22.13 -14.79
N TYR A 539 19.43 -21.08 -15.33
CA TYR A 539 18.76 -21.15 -16.62
C TYR A 539 19.82 -21.13 -17.71
N GLU A 540 19.94 -22.25 -18.43
CA GLU A 540 20.64 -22.29 -19.71
C GLU A 540 19.77 -21.63 -20.77
N ASP A 541 20.27 -20.56 -21.37
CA ASP A 541 19.65 -19.81 -22.47
C ASP A 541 19.69 -20.66 -23.76
N GLU A 542 18.80 -21.63 -23.90
CA GLU A 542 18.53 -22.29 -25.17
C GLU A 542 17.60 -21.42 -26.03
N ARG A 543 18.17 -20.42 -26.67
CA ARG A 543 17.61 -19.83 -27.87
C ARG A 543 17.78 -20.81 -29.02
N ASN A 544 17.01 -21.81 -29.11
CA ASN A 544 16.67 -22.69 -30.22
C ASN A 544 16.41 -24.09 -29.67
N ASN A 545 15.20 -24.32 -29.19
CA ASN A 545 14.57 -25.60 -29.48
C ASN A 545 13.07 -25.50 -29.23
N VAL A 546 12.38 -25.82 -30.27
CA VAL A 546 10.95 -26.07 -30.36
C VAL A 546 10.53 -27.00 -29.25
N ILE A 547 9.40 -26.65 -28.60
CA ILE A 547 8.74 -27.45 -27.58
C ILE A 547 8.38 -28.82 -28.20
N GLU A 548 9.13 -29.83 -27.87
CA GLU A 548 8.71 -31.23 -27.99
C GLU A 548 8.91 -31.93 -26.64
N GLY A 549 7.77 -32.36 -26.07
CA GLY A 549 7.68 -33.57 -25.28
C GLY A 549 8.15 -33.57 -23.85
N ALA A 550 7.32 -33.14 -22.93
CA ALA A 550 7.31 -33.66 -21.56
C ALA A 550 6.05 -34.52 -21.34
N ALA A 551 5.94 -35.61 -22.09
CA ALA A 551 5.06 -36.71 -21.70
C ALA A 551 5.92 -37.84 -21.14
N ALA A 552 5.50 -38.37 -19.99
CA ALA A 552 5.84 -39.66 -19.42
C ALA A 552 7.25 -39.88 -18.83
N ARG A 553 7.32 -39.84 -17.50
CA ARG A 553 7.82 -41.01 -16.75
C ARG A 553 7.23 -41.04 -15.32
N SER A 554 6.09 -41.66 -15.21
CA SER A 554 5.63 -42.36 -14.02
C SER A 554 6.56 -43.54 -13.78
N LYS A 555 7.26 -43.57 -12.64
CA LYS A 555 7.74 -44.82 -12.05
C LYS A 555 7.32 -44.87 -10.59
N SER A 556 6.41 -45.79 -10.36
CA SER A 556 6.00 -46.31 -9.07
C SER A 556 7.18 -46.74 -8.22
N ILE A 557 7.21 -46.32 -6.97
CA ILE A 557 7.83 -47.12 -5.92
C ILE A 557 6.80 -47.28 -4.80
N ARG A 558 6.48 -48.54 -4.56
CA ARG A 558 5.62 -49.05 -3.49
C ARG A 558 6.33 -48.99 -2.14
N SER A 559 5.57 -48.65 -1.14
CA SER A 559 5.45 -49.17 0.21
C SER A 559 6.67 -49.45 1.06
N SER A 560 6.73 -48.85 2.22
CA SER A 560 6.54 -49.61 3.47
C SER A 560 6.22 -48.68 4.61
N ALA A 561 5.18 -49.05 5.34
CA ALA A 561 4.72 -48.42 6.56
C ALA A 561 5.55 -48.99 7.74
N THR A 562 5.87 -48.14 8.71
CA THR A 562 5.85 -48.37 10.14
C THR A 562 6.03 -47.01 10.79
N GLY A 563 5.15 -46.50 11.46
CA GLY A 563 4.66 -46.60 12.82
C GLY A 563 5.44 -45.71 13.77
N THR A 564 4.76 -44.81 14.35
CA THR A 564 4.67 -44.34 15.75
C THR A 564 4.81 -42.84 15.94
N SER A 565 3.70 -42.32 16.36
CA SER A 565 3.39 -41.42 17.51
C SER A 565 4.10 -40.07 17.62
N SER A 566 3.23 -39.08 17.67
CA SER A 566 3.17 -37.93 18.59
C SER A 566 4.22 -36.85 18.45
N SER A 567 3.79 -35.70 18.03
CA SER A 567 3.44 -34.60 18.93
C SER A 567 3.06 -33.36 18.12
N LEU A 568 1.98 -32.78 18.55
CA LEU A 568 1.54 -31.45 18.20
C LEU A 568 2.66 -30.42 18.38
N ALA A 569 3.03 -29.78 17.29
CA ALA A 569 3.64 -28.45 17.31
C ALA A 569 3.06 -27.71 16.11
N THR A 570 1.83 -27.27 16.29
CA THR A 570 1.15 -26.38 15.38
C THR A 570 1.66 -24.97 15.53
N GLY A 571 2.19 -24.42 14.45
CA GLY A 571 1.81 -23.16 13.89
C GLY A 571 1.85 -21.91 14.77
N LEU A 572 3.01 -21.29 14.87
CA LEU A 572 3.15 -19.87 15.22
C LEU A 572 4.29 -19.29 14.37
N ALA A 573 4.02 -19.06 13.12
CA ALA A 573 4.95 -18.38 12.25
C ALA A 573 4.18 -17.50 11.25
N ALA A 574 3.62 -16.41 11.75
CA ALA A 574 3.31 -15.19 11.00
C ALA A 574 2.99 -14.08 11.98
N MET A 575 3.91 -13.76 12.89
CA MET A 575 3.81 -12.53 13.64
C MET A 575 4.49 -11.42 12.85
N SER A 576 3.67 -10.54 12.31
CA SER A 576 4.05 -9.20 11.89
C SER A 576 4.98 -8.62 12.96
N ARG A 577 6.13 -8.06 12.56
CA ARG A 577 7.09 -7.45 13.49
C ARG A 577 6.39 -6.35 14.29
N MET A 578 6.28 -6.54 15.59
CA MET A 578 5.56 -5.65 16.50
C MET A 578 6.56 -4.95 17.41
N ILE A 579 6.40 -3.63 17.59
CA ILE A 579 7.07 -2.88 18.65
C ILE A 579 6.06 -2.73 19.78
N LEU A 580 6.46 -3.15 20.98
CA LEU A 580 5.64 -3.02 22.17
C LEU A 580 6.00 -1.72 22.90
N PHE A 581 5.03 -0.83 23.06
CA PHE A 581 5.07 0.27 24.01
C PHE A 581 4.01 0.00 25.08
N VAL A 582 4.45 -0.12 26.33
CA VAL A 582 3.55 -0.19 27.47
C VAL A 582 3.39 1.23 27.99
N ILE A 583 2.22 1.83 27.78
CA ILE A 583 1.86 3.14 28.31
C ILE A 583 0.81 2.90 29.38
N PHE A 584 1.09 3.28 30.61
CA PHE A 584 0.13 3.26 31.71
C PHE A 584 -0.60 4.59 31.79
N ILE A 585 -1.90 4.56 31.69
CA ILE A 585 -2.76 5.75 31.81
C ILE A 585 -3.69 5.52 32.99
N ASN A 586 -3.58 6.36 33.98
CA ASN A 586 -4.55 6.44 35.06
C ASN A 586 -5.72 7.32 34.63
N THR A 587 -6.93 6.81 34.75
CA THR A 587 -8.21 7.48 34.55
C THR A 587 -8.39 8.31 33.29
N VAL A 588 -8.85 7.69 32.22
CA VAL A 588 -9.60 8.39 31.17
C VAL A 588 -11.06 8.43 31.58
N ARG A 589 -11.54 9.54 32.13
CA ARG A 589 -12.98 9.85 32.09
C ARG A 589 -13.30 10.30 30.68
N LEU A 590 -14.01 9.47 29.95
CA LEU A 590 -14.69 9.85 28.73
C LEU A 590 -15.76 10.86 29.07
N LEU A 591 -15.63 12.07 28.61
CA LEU A 591 -16.72 13.05 28.43
C LEU A 591 -17.15 13.00 26.97
#